data_afd8a7d1a5c4729b324dcee0d6395ef9
#
_entry.id   afd8a7d1a5c4729b324dcee0d6395ef9
#
_cell.length_a   1.000
_cell.length_b   1.000
_cell.length_c   1.000
_cell.angle_alpha   90.00
_cell.angle_beta   90.00
_cell.angle_gamma   90.00
#
_symmetry.space_group_name_H-M   'P 1'
#
loop_
_entity.id
_entity.type
_entity.pdbx_description
1 polymer ?
#
loop_
_entity_poly.entity_id
_entity_poly.type
_entity_poly.pdbx_seq_one_letter_code
_entity_poly.pdbx_strand_id
1 'polypeptide(L)'
;MKLRLPSPSLRAQLLLIAVGGFVVGHMLNMLLASGLRHMHGGQHLLTPVSVLIFVALLVAVAWLSARVTRPLQRLTESADKFSGTEPLQPLEPEGPPDMRRAIEAFNRLSRRISDLLEEKDQMLGALGHDLRTPLASMKIRAASMRPVDERAALFSTVDGMERMIEDILTLARTGRSAEPPARVDVRALVSAVVGEFKAQGATVELEPGEAVVWPLRPELMTRALRNLIDNAVRYAGGARLDVAAEGQALIIRVEDEGPGLPPDQLEHVLRPFARLDQSRNRGTGGAGLGLAIAMSIARLHGGTVALENRGEGGLSATLRLGEGPSA
;
A
#
# COMPACT_ATOMS: atom_id res chain seq x y z
N MET A 1 -25.25 16.97 -14.59
CA MET A 1 -23.78 16.81 -14.50
C MET A 1 -23.20 18.16 -14.06
N LYS A 2 -23.01 18.37 -12.74
CA LYS A 2 -22.44 19.62 -12.20
C LYS A 2 -20.91 19.49 -12.27
N LEU A 3 -20.29 20.20 -13.20
CA LEU A 3 -18.83 20.38 -13.23
C LEU A 3 -18.42 21.08 -11.91
N ARG A 4 -17.88 20.33 -10.94
CA ARG A 4 -17.11 20.90 -9.84
C ARG A 4 -15.76 21.32 -10.38
N LEU A 5 -15.59 22.60 -10.64
CA LEU A 5 -14.27 23.19 -10.89
C LEU A 5 -13.41 22.91 -9.63
N PRO A 6 -12.16 22.44 -9.80
CA PRO A 6 -11.27 22.23 -8.66
C PRO A 6 -11.08 23.58 -7.94
N SER A 7 -11.17 23.57 -6.61
CA SER A 7 -10.91 24.77 -5.80
C SER A 7 -9.50 25.28 -6.09
N PRO A 8 -9.35 26.59 -6.39
CA PRO A 8 -8.05 27.14 -6.71
C PRO A 8 -7.08 26.95 -5.53
N SER A 9 -5.82 26.64 -5.84
CA SER A 9 -4.77 26.45 -4.82
C SER A 9 -4.65 27.72 -3.95
N LEU A 10 -4.19 27.55 -2.70
CA LEU A 10 -4.00 28.67 -1.77
C LEU A 10 -3.17 29.81 -2.38
N ARG A 11 -2.17 29.47 -3.22
CA ARG A 11 -1.38 30.42 -4.00
C ARG A 11 -2.23 31.20 -4.98
N ALA A 12 -3.11 30.53 -5.71
CA ALA A 12 -4.01 31.17 -6.66
C ALA A 12 -5.04 32.06 -5.95
N GLN A 13 -5.52 31.68 -4.78
CA GLN A 13 -6.43 32.50 -3.96
C GLN A 13 -5.73 33.76 -3.44
N LEU A 14 -4.53 33.64 -2.88
CA LEU A 14 -3.74 34.77 -2.40
C LEU A 14 -3.37 35.74 -3.54
N LEU A 15 -3.01 35.21 -4.71
CA LEU A 15 -2.70 36.00 -5.89
C LEU A 15 -3.95 36.73 -6.41
N LEU A 16 -5.11 36.08 -6.43
CA LEU A 16 -6.40 36.70 -6.78
C LEU A 16 -6.80 37.82 -5.82
N ILE A 17 -6.58 37.62 -4.51
CA ILE A 17 -6.84 38.66 -3.50
C ILE A 17 -5.90 39.86 -3.69
N ALA A 18 -4.62 39.60 -3.93
CA ALA A 18 -3.62 40.65 -4.16
C ALA A 18 -3.92 41.47 -5.44
N VAL A 19 -4.23 40.76 -6.54
CA VAL A 19 -4.63 41.38 -7.81
C VAL A 19 -5.95 42.14 -7.69
N GLY A 20 -6.95 41.54 -7.02
CA GLY A 20 -8.23 42.19 -6.78
C GLY A 20 -8.10 43.46 -5.91
N GLY A 21 -7.31 43.37 -4.83
CA GLY A 21 -7.01 44.52 -3.96
C GLY A 21 -6.31 45.67 -4.72
N PHE A 22 -5.39 45.32 -5.63
CA PHE A 22 -4.73 46.31 -6.48
C PHE A 22 -5.69 46.98 -7.46
N VAL A 23 -6.49 46.20 -8.18
CA VAL A 23 -7.46 46.74 -9.15
C VAL A 23 -8.42 47.71 -8.46
N VAL A 24 -8.93 47.34 -7.28
CA VAL A 24 -9.81 48.20 -6.47
C VAL A 24 -9.03 49.43 -5.98
N GLY A 25 -7.82 49.31 -5.49
CA GLY A 25 -6.98 50.42 -5.02
C GLY A 25 -6.62 51.36 -6.17
N HIS A 26 -6.29 50.83 -7.35
CA HIS A 26 -6.00 51.63 -8.53
C HIS A 26 -7.23 52.36 -9.10
N MET A 27 -8.39 51.70 -9.13
CA MET A 27 -9.68 52.36 -9.47
C MET A 27 -10.01 53.46 -8.48
N LEU A 28 -9.86 53.25 -7.18
CA LEU A 28 -10.10 54.26 -6.15
C LEU A 28 -9.13 55.45 -6.31
N ASN A 29 -7.86 55.17 -6.59
CA ASN A 29 -6.84 56.19 -6.85
C ASN A 29 -7.17 56.99 -8.15
N MET A 30 -7.64 56.35 -9.22
CA MET A 30 -8.13 57.01 -10.44
C MET A 30 -9.37 57.90 -10.18
N LEU A 31 -10.33 57.41 -9.38
CA LEU A 31 -11.52 58.13 -8.98
C LEU A 31 -11.17 59.39 -8.15
N LEU A 32 -10.29 59.24 -7.15
CA LEU A 32 -9.78 60.35 -6.37
C LEU A 32 -8.98 61.35 -7.21
N ALA A 33 -8.11 60.89 -8.12
CA ALA A 33 -7.36 61.72 -9.02
C ALA A 33 -8.27 62.45 -10.03
N SER A 34 -9.38 61.85 -10.47
CA SER A 34 -10.36 62.49 -11.34
C SER A 34 -11.17 63.57 -10.60
N GLY A 35 -11.47 63.37 -9.32
CA GLY A 35 -12.13 64.35 -8.46
C GLY A 35 -11.26 65.57 -8.11
N LEU A 36 -9.94 65.37 -7.99
CA LEU A 36 -8.95 66.38 -7.65
C LEU A 36 -8.35 67.10 -8.85
N ARG A 37 -8.76 66.80 -10.08
CA ARG A 37 -8.27 67.42 -11.31
C ARG A 37 -8.47 68.93 -11.39
N HIS A 38 -9.22 69.51 -10.48
CA HIS A 38 -9.45 70.96 -10.43
C HIS A 38 -8.50 71.72 -9.49
N MET A 39 -7.61 71.05 -8.77
CA MET A 39 -6.68 71.70 -7.83
C MET A 39 -5.28 71.10 -7.96
N HIS A 40 -4.38 71.75 -8.72
CA HIS A 40 -2.91 71.64 -8.73
C HIS A 40 -2.23 70.42 -9.34
N GLY A 41 -1.19 70.70 -10.15
CA GLY A 41 -0.25 69.95 -10.97
C GLY A 41 0.60 68.83 -10.37
N GLY A 42 0.08 68.00 -9.43
CA GLY A 42 0.82 66.92 -8.77
C GLY A 42 0.61 65.52 -9.30
N GLN A 43 0.02 65.33 -10.48
CA GLN A 43 -0.45 64.05 -11.00
C GLN A 43 0.63 63.02 -11.41
N HIS A 44 1.86 63.47 -11.72
CA HIS A 44 2.91 62.62 -12.28
C HIS A 44 3.65 61.77 -11.21
N LEU A 45 3.53 62.09 -9.92
CA LEU A 45 4.22 61.37 -8.84
C LEU A 45 3.38 60.24 -8.22
N LEU A 46 2.04 60.29 -8.29
CA LEU A 46 1.17 59.29 -7.63
C LEU A 46 1.14 57.96 -8.40
N THR A 47 1.25 57.94 -9.70
CA THR A 47 1.22 56.73 -10.51
C THR A 47 2.44 55.82 -10.32
N PRO A 48 3.69 56.28 -10.31
CA PRO A 48 4.84 55.41 -10.06
C PRO A 48 4.88 54.89 -8.64
N VAL A 49 4.42 55.64 -7.64
CA VAL A 49 4.38 55.20 -6.25
C VAL A 49 3.35 54.09 -6.05
N SER A 50 2.17 54.17 -6.65
CA SER A 50 1.16 53.14 -6.55
C SER A 50 1.60 51.83 -7.25
N VAL A 51 2.28 51.93 -8.38
CA VAL A 51 2.88 50.77 -9.05
C VAL A 51 3.98 50.13 -8.21
N LEU A 52 4.84 50.93 -7.58
CA LEU A 52 5.91 50.42 -6.71
C LEU A 52 5.33 49.68 -5.50
N ILE A 53 4.31 50.23 -4.82
CA ILE A 53 3.61 49.61 -3.69
C ILE A 53 2.99 48.28 -4.14
N PHE A 54 2.39 48.22 -5.32
CA PHE A 54 1.78 47.01 -5.85
C PHE A 54 2.82 45.94 -6.11
N VAL A 55 3.92 46.27 -6.76
CA VAL A 55 5.01 45.33 -7.03
C VAL A 55 5.59 44.80 -5.69
N ALA A 56 5.80 45.70 -4.73
CA ALA A 56 6.26 45.33 -3.40
C ALA A 56 5.25 44.37 -2.69
N LEU A 57 3.95 44.62 -2.81
CA LEU A 57 2.89 43.78 -2.26
C LEU A 57 2.87 42.40 -2.96
N LEU A 58 2.98 42.35 -4.27
CA LEU A 58 3.05 41.10 -5.04
C LEU A 58 4.27 40.27 -4.64
N VAL A 59 5.43 40.90 -4.51
CA VAL A 59 6.66 40.23 -4.05
C VAL A 59 6.51 39.71 -2.62
N ALA A 60 5.93 40.49 -1.72
CA ALA A 60 5.67 40.08 -0.34
C ALA A 60 4.69 38.91 -0.27
N VAL A 61 3.60 38.95 -1.04
CA VAL A 61 2.63 37.83 -1.10
C VAL A 61 3.26 36.57 -1.70
N ALA A 62 4.03 36.71 -2.79
CA ALA A 62 4.73 35.59 -3.39
C ALA A 62 5.78 34.97 -2.43
N TRP A 63 6.53 35.81 -1.73
CA TRP A 63 7.50 35.39 -0.73
C TRP A 63 6.85 34.70 0.46
N LEU A 64 5.79 35.29 1.02
CA LEU A 64 5.04 34.71 2.14
C LEU A 64 4.37 33.38 1.72
N SER A 65 3.74 33.35 0.53
CA SER A 65 3.16 32.13 -0.03
C SER A 65 4.20 31.02 -0.20
N ALA A 66 5.39 31.33 -0.70
CA ALA A 66 6.46 30.34 -0.81
C ALA A 66 6.94 29.84 0.57
N ARG A 67 6.98 30.74 1.55
CA ARG A 67 7.49 30.44 2.89
C ARG A 67 6.52 29.61 3.76
N VAL A 68 5.22 29.62 3.43
CA VAL A 68 4.19 28.85 4.14
C VAL A 68 3.76 27.64 3.32
N THR A 69 3.54 27.79 2.02
CA THR A 69 2.95 26.75 1.19
C THR A 69 3.93 25.61 0.90
N ARG A 70 5.22 25.91 0.71
CA ARG A 70 6.22 24.85 0.44
C ARG A 70 6.43 23.87 1.62
N PRO A 71 6.63 24.33 2.86
CA PRO A 71 6.72 23.41 3.99
C PRO A 71 5.44 22.60 4.23
N LEU A 72 4.26 23.23 4.03
CA LEU A 72 2.97 22.53 4.15
C LEU A 72 2.80 21.44 3.10
N GLN A 73 3.20 21.71 1.84
CA GLN A 73 3.18 20.69 0.79
C GLN A 73 4.11 19.52 1.11
N ARG A 74 5.33 19.78 1.57
CA ARG A 74 6.27 18.72 2.01
C ARG A 74 5.72 17.91 3.16
N LEU A 75 5.03 18.55 4.12
CA LEU A 75 4.36 17.88 5.23
C LEU A 75 3.26 16.94 4.72
N THR A 76 2.41 17.42 3.80
CA THR A 76 1.33 16.63 3.21
C THR A 76 1.90 15.48 2.38
N GLU A 77 2.88 15.72 1.53
CA GLU A 77 3.54 14.68 0.73
C GLU A 77 4.21 13.61 1.60
N SER A 78 4.84 14.03 2.72
CA SER A 78 5.44 13.08 3.67
C SER A 78 4.39 12.29 4.44
N ALA A 79 3.25 12.92 4.78
CA ALA A 79 2.13 12.24 5.42
C ALA A 79 1.46 11.23 4.47
N ASP A 80 1.27 11.60 3.19
CA ASP A 80 0.67 10.72 2.18
C ASP A 80 1.59 9.53 1.83
N LYS A 81 2.91 9.74 1.83
CA LYS A 81 3.91 8.68 1.64
C LYS A 81 4.04 7.75 2.84
N PHE A 82 3.49 8.16 3.99
CA PHE A 82 3.57 7.36 5.21
C PHE A 82 2.64 6.13 5.11
N SER A 83 3.14 5.08 4.53
CA SER A 83 2.47 3.76 4.49
C SER A 83 2.75 2.89 5.72
N GLY A 84 3.52 3.39 6.68
CA GLY A 84 3.99 2.59 7.83
C GLY A 84 5.10 1.58 7.49
N THR A 85 5.50 1.50 6.21
CA THR A 85 6.48 0.52 5.71
C THR A 85 7.92 1.04 5.73
N GLU A 86 8.12 2.35 5.52
CA GLU A 86 9.43 2.97 5.49
C GLU A 86 9.57 4.01 6.61
N PRO A 87 10.74 4.11 7.25
CA PRO A 87 10.99 5.17 8.22
C PRO A 87 10.92 6.52 7.50
N LEU A 88 10.04 7.41 7.98
CA LEU A 88 9.97 8.77 7.48
C LEU A 88 11.29 9.49 7.71
N GLN A 89 11.86 10.04 6.66
CA GLN A 89 12.98 10.98 6.82
C GLN A 89 12.47 12.24 7.57
N PRO A 90 13.14 12.68 8.62
CA PRO A 90 12.72 13.85 9.36
C PRO A 90 12.75 15.08 8.47
N LEU A 91 11.66 15.83 8.47
CA LEU A 91 11.55 17.09 7.76
C LEU A 91 12.35 18.18 8.48
N GLU A 92 13.09 18.98 7.73
CA GLU A 92 13.77 20.15 8.30
C GLU A 92 12.75 21.19 8.79
N PRO A 93 12.90 21.73 10.03
CA PRO A 93 11.99 22.73 10.57
C PRO A 93 12.19 24.09 9.87
N GLU A 94 11.54 24.30 8.76
CA GLU A 94 11.58 25.50 7.93
C GLU A 94 10.33 26.38 8.11
N GLY A 95 10.45 27.68 7.83
CA GLY A 95 9.33 28.62 7.78
C GLY A 95 9.11 29.43 9.07
N PRO A 96 7.93 30.04 9.27
CA PRO A 96 7.56 30.79 10.47
C PRO A 96 7.58 29.93 11.74
N PRO A 97 7.66 30.54 12.93
CA PRO A 97 7.76 29.79 14.21
C PRO A 97 6.67 28.72 14.40
N ASP A 98 5.44 29.04 14.01
CA ASP A 98 4.31 28.10 14.15
C ASP A 98 4.45 26.90 13.20
N MET A 99 4.97 27.14 11.98
CA MET A 99 5.24 26.08 11.01
C MET A 99 6.37 25.16 11.48
N ARG A 100 7.45 25.75 12.03
CA ARG A 100 8.55 24.96 12.62
C ARG A 100 8.06 24.08 13.75
N ARG A 101 7.21 24.61 14.65
CA ARG A 101 6.57 23.81 15.72
C ARG A 101 5.71 22.69 15.18
N ALA A 102 4.95 22.93 14.11
CA ALA A 102 4.13 21.91 13.45
C ALA A 102 5.01 20.79 12.86
N ILE A 103 6.09 21.14 12.16
CA ILE A 103 7.05 20.16 11.58
C ILE A 103 7.72 19.36 12.70
N GLU A 104 8.16 20.00 13.78
CA GLU A 104 8.76 19.32 14.95
C GLU A 104 7.76 18.36 15.60
N ALA A 105 6.48 18.76 15.76
CA ALA A 105 5.43 17.91 16.30
C ALA A 105 5.17 16.72 15.39
N PHE A 106 5.11 16.92 14.08
CA PHE A 106 5.01 15.86 13.09
C PHE A 106 6.20 14.89 13.17
N ASN A 107 7.44 15.38 13.22
CA ASN A 107 8.63 14.55 13.34
C ASN A 107 8.64 13.73 14.64
N ARG A 108 8.15 14.31 15.77
CA ARG A 108 7.99 13.55 17.02
C ARG A 108 6.95 12.46 16.91
N LEU A 109 5.79 12.75 16.29
CA LEU A 109 4.73 11.76 16.07
C LEU A 109 5.22 10.64 15.18
N SER A 110 5.87 10.97 14.06
CA SER A 110 6.42 10.00 13.12
C SER A 110 7.43 9.05 13.77
N ARG A 111 8.36 9.59 14.56
CA ARG A 111 9.30 8.77 15.34
C ARG A 111 8.57 7.84 16.29
N ARG A 112 7.62 8.35 17.08
CA ARG A 112 6.86 7.53 18.02
C ARG A 112 6.08 6.40 17.35
N ILE A 113 5.51 6.65 16.16
CA ILE A 113 4.84 5.59 15.38
C ILE A 113 5.86 4.56 14.90
N SER A 114 7.05 5.00 14.42
CA SER A 114 8.11 4.09 14.01
C SER A 114 8.59 3.19 15.17
N ASP A 115 8.81 3.79 16.36
CA ASP A 115 9.22 3.06 17.56
C ASP A 115 8.16 2.02 17.99
N LEU A 116 6.88 2.39 18.00
CA LEU A 116 5.77 1.47 18.32
C LEU A 116 5.66 0.31 17.33
N LEU A 117 5.88 0.59 16.05
CA LEU A 117 5.86 -0.44 15.01
C LEU A 117 7.07 -1.39 15.16
N GLU A 118 8.24 -0.86 15.50
CA GLU A 118 9.43 -1.68 15.75
C GLU A 118 9.29 -2.54 17.01
N GLU A 119 8.77 -1.98 18.10
CA GLU A 119 8.44 -2.74 19.32
C GLU A 119 7.44 -3.86 19.03
N LYS A 120 6.39 -3.58 18.28
CA LYS A 120 5.42 -4.58 17.82
C LYS A 120 6.10 -5.71 17.03
N ASP A 121 6.99 -5.37 16.09
CA ASP A 121 7.68 -6.37 15.26
C ASP A 121 8.66 -7.24 16.08
N GLN A 122 9.36 -6.65 17.04
CA GLN A 122 10.20 -7.38 17.98
C GLN A 122 9.38 -8.32 18.85
N MET A 123 8.24 -7.84 19.39
CA MET A 123 7.32 -8.68 20.20
C MET A 123 6.79 -9.86 19.39
N LEU A 124 6.36 -9.63 18.14
CA LEU A 124 5.89 -10.70 17.25
C LEU A 124 7.02 -11.70 16.93
N GLY A 125 8.26 -11.22 16.77
CA GLY A 125 9.42 -12.09 16.59
C GLY A 125 9.67 -13.01 17.77
N ALA A 126 9.65 -12.45 18.98
CA ALA A 126 9.81 -13.21 20.21
C ALA A 126 8.68 -14.24 20.41
N LEU A 127 7.42 -13.82 20.23
CA LEU A 127 6.26 -14.73 20.31
C LEU A 127 6.36 -15.89 19.32
N GLY A 128 6.80 -15.62 18.07
CA GLY A 128 7.00 -16.68 17.08
C GLY A 128 8.06 -17.70 17.48
N HIS A 129 9.16 -17.24 18.06
CA HIS A 129 10.20 -18.12 18.58
C HIS A 129 9.69 -18.96 19.76
N ASP A 130 9.02 -18.32 20.71
CA ASP A 130 8.54 -18.96 21.95
C ASP A 130 7.41 -19.96 21.68
N LEU A 131 6.64 -19.78 20.60
CA LEU A 131 5.64 -20.75 20.16
C LEU A 131 6.23 -21.93 19.39
N ARG A 132 7.34 -21.77 18.65
CA ARG A 132 8.00 -22.88 17.95
C ARG A 132 8.61 -23.89 18.91
N THR A 133 9.13 -23.45 20.05
CA THR A 133 9.77 -24.34 21.05
C THR A 133 8.82 -25.39 21.60
N PRO A 134 7.61 -25.10 22.15
CA PRO A 134 6.66 -26.09 22.60
C PRO A 134 6.15 -26.99 21.46
N LEU A 135 5.97 -26.44 20.23
CA LEU A 135 5.58 -27.25 19.07
C LEU A 135 6.65 -28.26 18.69
N ALA A 136 7.92 -27.89 18.69
CA ALA A 136 9.03 -28.83 18.49
C ALA A 136 9.06 -29.92 19.58
N SER A 137 8.82 -29.55 20.86
CA SER A 137 8.70 -30.52 21.97
C SER A 137 7.52 -31.48 21.75
N MET A 138 6.37 -30.99 21.27
CA MET A 138 5.22 -31.85 20.93
C MET A 138 5.56 -32.82 19.80
N LYS A 139 6.27 -32.38 18.75
CA LYS A 139 6.75 -33.27 17.67
C LYS A 139 7.66 -34.40 18.21
N ILE A 140 8.62 -34.05 19.07
CA ILE A 140 9.51 -35.04 19.68
C ILE A 140 8.73 -36.06 20.50
N ARG A 141 7.76 -35.61 21.29
CA ARG A 141 6.90 -36.53 22.09
C ARG A 141 6.01 -37.40 21.21
N ALA A 142 5.44 -36.83 20.14
CA ALA A 142 4.64 -37.54 19.16
C ALA A 142 5.44 -38.67 18.47
N ALA A 143 6.74 -38.47 18.25
CA ALA A 143 7.60 -39.45 17.58
C ALA A 143 7.66 -40.80 18.34
N SER A 144 7.46 -40.79 19.65
CA SER A 144 7.45 -41.97 20.51
C SER A 144 6.06 -42.60 20.76
N MET A 145 4.99 -41.99 20.23
CA MET A 145 3.61 -42.48 20.44
C MET A 145 3.27 -43.70 19.59
N ARG A 146 2.42 -44.53 20.10
CA ARG A 146 1.76 -45.66 19.43
C ARG A 146 0.26 -45.61 19.78
N PRO A 147 -0.66 -45.93 18.86
CA PRO A 147 -0.48 -46.45 17.50
C PRO A 147 -0.01 -45.40 16.47
N VAL A 148 0.44 -45.88 15.27
CA VAL A 148 1.05 -45.03 14.19
C VAL A 148 0.06 -43.99 13.65
N ASP A 149 -1.21 -44.32 13.60
CA ASP A 149 -2.26 -43.44 13.07
C ASP A 149 -2.48 -42.21 13.96
N GLU A 150 -2.50 -42.38 15.28
CA GLU A 150 -2.60 -41.25 16.23
C GLU A 150 -1.36 -40.34 16.15
N ARG A 151 -0.18 -40.93 15.95
CA ARG A 151 1.06 -40.21 15.73
C ARG A 151 0.98 -39.35 14.50
N ALA A 152 0.53 -39.89 13.35
CA ALA A 152 0.38 -39.17 12.10
C ALA A 152 -0.60 -37.99 12.24
N ALA A 153 -1.73 -38.21 12.91
CA ALA A 153 -2.71 -37.17 13.18
C ALA A 153 -2.15 -36.03 14.06
N LEU A 154 -1.35 -36.36 15.07
CA LEU A 154 -0.73 -35.36 15.94
C LEU A 154 0.34 -34.57 15.21
N PHE A 155 1.19 -35.20 14.39
CA PHE A 155 2.17 -34.51 13.54
C PHE A 155 1.49 -33.54 12.59
N SER A 156 0.43 -33.96 11.89
CA SER A 156 -0.34 -33.08 10.99
C SER A 156 -0.92 -31.87 11.73
N THR A 157 -1.39 -32.07 12.97
CA THR A 157 -1.93 -30.99 13.81
C THR A 157 -0.84 -29.99 14.20
N VAL A 158 0.32 -30.47 14.64
CA VAL A 158 1.44 -29.60 15.04
C VAL A 158 2.01 -28.85 13.84
N ASP A 159 2.15 -29.52 12.68
CA ASP A 159 2.56 -28.86 11.43
C ASP A 159 1.56 -27.79 10.97
N GLY A 160 0.26 -28.03 11.20
CA GLY A 160 -0.79 -27.04 10.96
C GLY A 160 -0.65 -25.82 11.87
N MET A 161 -0.33 -26.01 13.15
CA MET A 161 -0.09 -24.92 14.09
C MET A 161 1.17 -24.11 13.73
N GLU A 162 2.27 -24.77 13.36
CA GLU A 162 3.48 -24.07 12.91
C GLU A 162 3.21 -23.18 11.71
N ARG A 163 2.53 -23.71 10.69
CA ARG A 163 2.12 -22.92 9.51
C ARG A 163 1.23 -21.74 9.90
N MET A 164 0.26 -21.95 10.78
CA MET A 164 -0.63 -20.88 11.24
C MET A 164 0.15 -19.76 11.95
N ILE A 165 1.10 -20.09 12.80
CA ILE A 165 1.96 -19.12 13.50
C ILE A 165 2.78 -18.33 12.47
N GLU A 166 3.39 -19.00 11.49
CA GLU A 166 4.14 -18.34 10.43
C GLU A 166 3.28 -17.40 9.57
N ASP A 167 2.05 -17.80 9.30
CA ASP A 167 1.09 -16.98 8.55
C ASP A 167 0.68 -15.73 9.33
N ILE A 168 0.40 -15.86 10.64
CA ILE A 168 0.10 -14.71 11.51
C ILE A 168 1.29 -13.74 11.57
N LEU A 169 2.50 -14.28 11.79
CA LEU A 169 3.71 -13.45 11.84
C LEU A 169 3.98 -12.72 10.52
N THR A 170 3.74 -13.39 9.40
CA THR A 170 3.87 -12.77 8.09
C THR A 170 2.87 -11.66 7.89
N LEU A 171 1.58 -11.94 8.12
CA LEU A 171 0.53 -10.94 7.97
C LEU A 171 0.82 -9.69 8.83
N ALA A 172 1.32 -9.92 10.05
CA ALA A 172 1.66 -8.85 10.98
C ALA A 172 2.88 -8.02 10.55
N ARG A 173 3.85 -8.63 9.81
CA ARG A 173 5.11 -8.00 9.36
C ARG A 173 5.09 -7.54 7.91
N THR A 174 4.12 -7.93 7.10
CA THR A 174 4.12 -7.66 5.64
C THR A 174 4.23 -6.17 5.33
N GLY A 175 3.77 -5.30 6.23
CA GLY A 175 3.91 -3.84 6.07
C GLY A 175 5.35 -3.29 6.21
N ARG A 176 6.32 -4.07 6.73
CA ARG A 176 7.70 -3.62 7.03
C ARG A 176 8.73 -4.67 6.62
N SER A 177 8.60 -5.20 5.42
CA SER A 177 9.59 -6.16 4.91
C SER A 177 10.95 -5.47 4.74
N ALA A 178 11.98 -6.09 5.31
CA ALA A 178 13.37 -5.68 5.10
C ALA A 178 13.90 -6.09 3.71
N GLU A 179 13.13 -6.90 2.95
CA GLU A 179 13.51 -7.34 1.61
C GLU A 179 13.45 -6.16 0.62
N PRO A 180 14.57 -5.75 0.00
CA PRO A 180 14.57 -4.69 -0.99
C PRO A 180 13.86 -5.14 -2.28
N PRO A 181 13.18 -4.25 -3.00
CA PRO A 181 12.66 -4.57 -4.33
C PRO A 181 13.82 -4.84 -5.30
N ALA A 182 13.66 -5.86 -6.14
CA ALA A 182 14.61 -6.24 -7.18
C ALA A 182 13.89 -6.41 -8.52
N ARG A 183 14.58 -6.20 -9.63
CA ARG A 183 14.05 -6.52 -10.96
C ARG A 183 14.13 -8.03 -11.18
N VAL A 184 12.97 -8.67 -11.24
CA VAL A 184 12.84 -10.14 -11.29
C VAL A 184 12.12 -10.55 -12.56
N ASP A 185 12.56 -11.61 -13.20
CA ASP A 185 11.75 -12.30 -14.20
C ASP A 185 10.64 -13.05 -13.47
N VAL A 186 9.43 -12.47 -13.53
CA VAL A 186 8.25 -12.96 -12.83
C VAL A 186 7.82 -14.33 -13.35
N ARG A 187 7.96 -14.56 -14.66
CA ARG A 187 7.60 -15.86 -15.24
C ARG A 187 8.53 -16.97 -14.75
N ALA A 188 9.81 -16.70 -14.65
CA ALA A 188 10.78 -17.63 -14.08
C ALA A 188 10.48 -17.92 -12.60
N LEU A 189 10.12 -16.88 -11.82
CA LEU A 189 9.72 -17.01 -10.42
C LEU A 189 8.47 -17.90 -10.28
N VAL A 190 7.42 -17.62 -11.06
CA VAL A 190 6.18 -18.42 -11.07
C VAL A 190 6.46 -19.86 -11.49
N SER A 191 7.30 -20.07 -12.51
CA SER A 191 7.69 -21.41 -12.97
C SER A 191 8.40 -22.21 -11.88
N ALA A 192 9.27 -21.57 -11.09
CA ALA A 192 9.94 -22.22 -9.96
C ALA A 192 8.93 -22.69 -8.90
N VAL A 193 7.96 -21.83 -8.53
CA VAL A 193 6.91 -22.17 -7.56
C VAL A 193 6.01 -23.29 -8.10
N VAL A 194 5.60 -23.23 -9.37
CA VAL A 194 4.83 -24.30 -10.03
C VAL A 194 5.59 -25.62 -9.99
N GLY A 195 6.90 -25.59 -10.22
CA GLY A 195 7.78 -26.77 -10.14
C GLY A 195 7.76 -27.40 -8.75
N GLU A 196 7.73 -26.63 -7.67
CA GLU A 196 7.63 -27.12 -6.29
C GLU A 196 6.32 -27.92 -6.07
N PHE A 197 5.18 -27.38 -6.52
CA PHE A 197 3.89 -28.06 -6.40
C PHE A 197 3.81 -29.32 -7.26
N LYS A 198 4.35 -29.29 -8.48
CA LYS A 198 4.45 -30.50 -9.35
C LYS A 198 5.28 -31.60 -8.70
N ALA A 199 6.40 -31.26 -8.06
CA ALA A 199 7.24 -32.21 -7.34
C ALA A 199 6.52 -32.85 -6.14
N GLN A 200 5.50 -32.18 -5.59
CA GLN A 200 4.62 -32.70 -4.53
C GLN A 200 3.42 -33.49 -5.08
N GLY A 201 3.32 -33.67 -6.41
CA GLY A 201 2.26 -34.41 -7.06
C GLY A 201 0.99 -33.62 -7.36
N ALA A 202 1.02 -32.27 -7.20
CA ALA A 202 -0.13 -31.43 -7.53
C ALA A 202 -0.21 -31.15 -9.04
N THR A 203 -1.44 -31.06 -9.57
CA THR A 203 -1.71 -30.71 -10.97
C THR A 203 -1.72 -29.19 -11.11
N VAL A 204 -0.55 -28.59 -11.40
CA VAL A 204 -0.39 -27.14 -11.56
C VAL A 204 0.31 -26.85 -12.88
N GLU A 205 -0.26 -25.95 -13.68
CA GLU A 205 0.26 -25.61 -15.00
C GLU A 205 0.53 -24.10 -15.11
N LEU A 206 1.62 -23.73 -15.81
CA LEU A 206 1.89 -22.36 -16.20
C LEU A 206 1.70 -22.25 -17.71
N GLU A 207 0.82 -21.35 -18.13
CA GLU A 207 0.57 -21.07 -19.55
C GLU A 207 1.84 -20.55 -20.23
N PRO A 208 2.09 -20.93 -21.50
CA PRO A 208 3.22 -20.39 -22.26
C PRO A 208 3.12 -18.86 -22.41
N GLY A 209 4.26 -18.18 -22.42
CA GLY A 209 4.27 -16.73 -22.60
C GLY A 209 5.69 -16.18 -22.53
N GLU A 210 5.85 -14.89 -22.78
CA GLU A 210 7.12 -14.19 -22.75
C GLU A 210 7.62 -13.90 -21.33
N ALA A 211 8.93 -13.67 -21.19
CA ALA A 211 9.51 -13.23 -19.92
C ALA A 211 8.99 -11.83 -19.55
N VAL A 212 8.60 -11.65 -18.30
CA VAL A 212 8.11 -10.38 -17.76
C VAL A 212 9.01 -9.95 -16.62
N VAL A 213 9.80 -8.91 -16.82
CA VAL A 213 10.69 -8.36 -15.78
C VAL A 213 10.00 -7.22 -15.04
N TRP A 214 9.81 -7.39 -13.73
CA TRP A 214 9.10 -6.44 -12.89
C TRP A 214 9.84 -6.16 -11.57
N PRO A 215 9.79 -4.91 -11.03
CA PRO A 215 10.35 -4.63 -9.72
C PRO A 215 9.41 -5.18 -8.63
N LEU A 216 9.90 -6.14 -7.86
CA LEU A 216 9.15 -6.75 -6.76
C LEU A 216 10.09 -7.34 -5.70
N ARG A 217 9.52 -7.74 -4.56
CA ARG A 217 10.24 -8.45 -3.50
C ARG A 217 10.04 -9.95 -3.70
N PRO A 218 11.08 -10.69 -4.17
CA PRO A 218 10.91 -12.07 -4.67
C PRO A 218 10.46 -13.06 -3.59
N GLU A 219 10.95 -12.96 -2.35
CA GLU A 219 10.55 -13.87 -1.27
C GLU A 219 9.07 -13.68 -0.89
N LEU A 220 8.64 -12.42 -0.75
CA LEU A 220 7.23 -12.11 -0.47
C LEU A 220 6.33 -12.55 -1.63
N MET A 221 6.73 -12.29 -2.88
CA MET A 221 5.95 -12.70 -4.04
C MET A 221 5.83 -14.21 -4.14
N THR A 222 6.92 -14.95 -3.92
CA THR A 222 6.90 -16.41 -3.83
C THR A 222 5.88 -16.89 -2.80
N ARG A 223 5.81 -16.22 -1.64
CA ARG A 223 4.85 -16.56 -0.59
C ARG A 223 3.40 -16.26 -1.00
N ALA A 224 3.15 -15.13 -1.67
CA ALA A 224 1.82 -14.82 -2.21
C ALA A 224 1.36 -15.88 -3.22
N LEU A 225 2.24 -16.26 -4.13
CA LEU A 225 1.97 -17.29 -5.15
C LEU A 225 1.68 -18.64 -4.51
N ARG A 226 2.49 -19.08 -3.54
CA ARG A 226 2.24 -20.33 -2.80
C ARG A 226 0.87 -20.32 -2.14
N ASN A 227 0.46 -19.21 -1.51
CA ASN A 227 -0.85 -19.11 -0.89
C ASN A 227 -2.01 -19.20 -1.90
N LEU A 228 -1.88 -18.57 -3.07
CA LEU A 228 -2.90 -18.63 -4.11
C LEU A 228 -2.98 -20.04 -4.72
N ILE A 229 -1.83 -20.66 -5.02
CA ILE A 229 -1.76 -22.01 -5.60
C ILE A 229 -2.23 -23.07 -4.60
N ASP A 230 -1.79 -22.99 -3.31
CA ASP A 230 -2.24 -23.92 -2.26
C ASP A 230 -3.76 -23.87 -2.10
N ASN A 231 -4.35 -22.68 -2.19
CA ASN A 231 -5.79 -22.52 -2.14
C ASN A 231 -6.48 -23.25 -3.33
N ALA A 232 -6.02 -23.03 -4.55
CA ALA A 232 -6.56 -23.68 -5.76
C ALA A 232 -6.39 -25.20 -5.70
N VAL A 233 -5.22 -25.71 -5.37
CA VAL A 233 -4.95 -27.15 -5.24
C VAL A 233 -5.82 -27.78 -4.16
N ARG A 234 -5.99 -27.12 -3.03
CA ARG A 234 -6.78 -27.61 -1.88
C ARG A 234 -8.26 -27.73 -2.18
N TYR A 235 -8.85 -26.77 -2.90
CA TYR A 235 -10.30 -26.73 -3.13
C TYR A 235 -10.73 -27.28 -4.50
N ALA A 236 -9.82 -27.32 -5.47
CA ALA A 236 -10.09 -27.78 -6.82
C ALA A 236 -9.19 -28.92 -7.31
N GLY A 237 -8.16 -29.31 -6.53
CA GLY A 237 -7.21 -30.36 -6.93
C GLY A 237 -6.14 -29.91 -7.91
N GLY A 238 -6.21 -28.69 -8.46
CA GLY A 238 -5.26 -28.17 -9.43
C GLY A 238 -5.35 -26.67 -9.62
N ALA A 239 -4.40 -26.12 -10.39
CA ALA A 239 -4.36 -24.71 -10.74
C ALA A 239 -3.75 -24.50 -12.12
N ARG A 240 -4.26 -23.50 -12.84
CA ARG A 240 -3.67 -22.97 -14.07
C ARG A 240 -3.23 -21.53 -13.82
N LEU A 241 -1.98 -21.20 -14.18
CA LEU A 241 -1.41 -19.88 -13.97
C LEU A 241 -1.12 -19.20 -15.30
N ASP A 242 -1.33 -17.88 -15.34
CA ASP A 242 -0.91 -17.01 -16.42
C ASP A 242 -0.20 -15.77 -15.87
N VAL A 243 0.79 -15.27 -16.63
CA VAL A 243 1.57 -14.07 -16.28
C VAL A 243 1.60 -13.15 -17.48
N ALA A 244 1.07 -11.95 -17.34
CA ALA A 244 1.01 -10.94 -18.38
C ALA A 244 1.41 -9.55 -17.85
N ALA A 245 1.94 -8.71 -18.75
CA ALA A 245 2.08 -7.28 -18.51
C ALA A 245 1.00 -6.55 -19.31
N GLU A 246 0.12 -5.81 -18.64
CA GLU A 246 -0.95 -5.03 -19.26
C GLU A 246 -0.72 -3.53 -19.00
N GLY A 247 -0.15 -2.84 -19.98
CA GLY A 247 0.23 -1.43 -19.84
C GLY A 247 1.27 -1.25 -18.73
N GLN A 248 0.91 -0.53 -17.67
CA GLN A 248 1.76 -0.29 -16.49
C GLN A 248 1.40 -1.21 -15.30
N ALA A 249 0.81 -2.36 -15.56
CA ALA A 249 0.46 -3.32 -14.52
C ALA A 249 0.98 -4.71 -14.86
N LEU A 250 1.49 -5.40 -13.82
CA LEU A 250 1.76 -6.82 -13.85
C LEU A 250 0.49 -7.56 -13.39
N ILE A 251 0.09 -8.56 -14.16
CA ILE A 251 -1.05 -9.43 -13.86
C ILE A 251 -0.53 -10.85 -13.68
N ILE A 252 -0.83 -11.46 -12.54
CA ILE A 252 -0.62 -12.89 -12.32
C ILE A 252 -2.00 -13.47 -11.99
N ARG A 253 -2.49 -14.38 -12.80
CA ARG A 253 -3.77 -15.03 -12.64
C ARG A 253 -3.56 -16.47 -12.21
N VAL A 254 -4.29 -16.90 -11.18
CA VAL A 254 -4.35 -18.28 -10.72
C VAL A 254 -5.78 -18.73 -10.83
N GLU A 255 -6.04 -19.69 -11.71
CA GLU A 255 -7.37 -20.23 -12.01
C GLU A 255 -7.49 -21.67 -11.53
N ASP A 256 -8.64 -22.01 -11.01
CA ASP A 256 -8.99 -23.38 -10.63
C ASP A 256 -10.32 -23.82 -11.27
N GLU A 257 -10.60 -25.11 -11.17
CA GLU A 257 -11.84 -25.73 -11.65
C GLU A 257 -12.73 -26.22 -10.49
N GLY A 258 -12.64 -25.54 -9.35
CA GLY A 258 -13.40 -25.86 -8.15
C GLY A 258 -14.87 -25.41 -8.22
N PRO A 259 -15.57 -25.46 -7.08
CA PRO A 259 -17.00 -25.09 -7.03
C PRO A 259 -17.22 -23.57 -7.10
N GLY A 260 -16.17 -22.75 -7.13
CA GLY A 260 -16.29 -21.30 -7.00
C GLY A 260 -16.74 -20.86 -5.61
N LEU A 261 -17.14 -19.60 -5.49
CA LEU A 261 -17.58 -18.97 -4.25
C LEU A 261 -18.95 -18.29 -4.43
N PRO A 262 -19.81 -18.24 -3.39
CA PRO A 262 -20.99 -17.38 -3.44
C PRO A 262 -20.58 -15.92 -3.73
N PRO A 263 -21.28 -15.19 -4.62
CA PRO A 263 -20.88 -13.84 -5.03
C PRO A 263 -20.74 -12.85 -3.87
N ASP A 264 -21.54 -12.99 -2.83
CA ASP A 264 -21.50 -12.18 -1.61
C ASP A 264 -20.32 -12.50 -0.70
N GLN A 265 -19.61 -13.60 -0.93
CA GLN A 265 -18.46 -14.04 -0.14
C GLN A 265 -17.09 -13.70 -0.78
N LEU A 266 -17.04 -13.32 -2.06
CA LEU A 266 -15.80 -13.06 -2.81
C LEU A 266 -14.89 -12.03 -2.11
N GLU A 267 -15.47 -10.94 -1.60
CA GLU A 267 -14.70 -9.94 -0.83
C GLU A 267 -14.45 -10.38 0.61
N HIS A 268 -15.38 -11.16 1.18
CA HIS A 268 -15.27 -11.59 2.56
C HIS A 268 -14.09 -12.53 2.80
N VAL A 269 -13.86 -13.49 1.88
CA VAL A 269 -12.77 -14.48 2.00
C VAL A 269 -11.36 -13.88 1.90
N LEU A 270 -11.23 -12.64 1.44
CA LEU A 270 -9.96 -11.90 1.44
C LEU A 270 -9.59 -11.32 2.83
N ARG A 271 -10.52 -11.35 3.80
CA ARG A 271 -10.26 -10.90 5.18
C ARG A 271 -9.52 -11.98 5.97
N PRO A 272 -8.63 -11.60 6.89
CA PRO A 272 -7.98 -12.57 7.78
C PRO A 272 -9.00 -13.41 8.55
N PHE A 273 -8.71 -14.72 8.68
CA PHE A 273 -9.55 -15.71 9.38
C PHE A 273 -10.93 -15.95 8.76
N ALA A 274 -11.23 -15.38 7.60
CA ALA A 274 -12.47 -15.64 6.90
C ALA A 274 -12.50 -17.07 6.35
N ARG A 275 -13.62 -17.79 6.58
CA ARG A 275 -13.87 -19.15 6.08
C ARG A 275 -15.34 -19.29 5.74
N LEU A 276 -15.63 -20.07 4.69
CA LEU A 276 -17.00 -20.49 4.38
C LEU A 276 -17.48 -21.54 5.40
N ASP A 277 -18.73 -21.46 5.83
CA ASP A 277 -19.32 -22.38 6.82
C ASP A 277 -19.23 -23.86 6.39
N GLN A 278 -19.26 -24.14 5.10
CA GLN A 278 -19.14 -25.49 4.54
C GLN A 278 -17.73 -26.07 4.67
N SER A 279 -16.68 -25.26 4.88
CA SER A 279 -15.28 -25.71 5.04
C SER A 279 -14.91 -26.06 6.48
N ARG A 280 -15.86 -26.05 7.42
CA ARG A 280 -15.65 -26.42 8.83
C ARG A 280 -15.31 -27.91 9.02
N ASN A 281 -15.50 -28.76 8.01
CA ASN A 281 -15.10 -30.17 8.06
C ASN A 281 -13.58 -30.27 8.24
N ARG A 282 -13.16 -31.02 9.24
CA ARG A 282 -11.79 -31.17 9.77
C ARG A 282 -10.73 -31.67 8.78
N GLY A 283 -11.10 -31.99 7.53
CA GLY A 283 -10.21 -32.54 6.50
C GLY A 283 -9.52 -31.50 5.59
N THR A 284 -10.12 -30.29 5.40
CA THR A 284 -9.59 -29.28 4.49
C THR A 284 -9.08 -28.01 5.21
N GLY A 285 -8.70 -28.15 6.47
CA GLY A 285 -8.49 -27.06 7.41
C GLY A 285 -7.23 -26.21 7.17
N GLY A 286 -7.41 -25.03 6.53
CA GLY A 286 -6.48 -23.91 6.60
C GLY A 286 -6.96 -22.86 7.61
N ALA A 287 -6.06 -22.02 8.12
CA ALA A 287 -6.36 -20.93 9.08
C ALA A 287 -7.21 -19.78 8.52
N GLY A 288 -7.50 -19.76 7.21
CA GLY A 288 -8.16 -18.63 6.54
C GLY A 288 -7.26 -17.39 6.41
N LEU A 289 -5.95 -17.59 6.36
CA LEU A 289 -4.96 -16.51 6.30
C LEU A 289 -4.32 -16.36 4.91
N GLY A 290 -4.29 -17.42 4.09
CA GLY A 290 -3.54 -17.42 2.83
C GLY A 290 -3.93 -16.32 1.86
N LEU A 291 -5.24 -16.13 1.61
CA LEU A 291 -5.73 -15.05 0.73
C LEU A 291 -5.46 -13.66 1.32
N ALA A 292 -5.59 -13.50 2.63
CA ALA A 292 -5.28 -12.24 3.32
C ALA A 292 -3.78 -11.90 3.24
N ILE A 293 -2.89 -12.91 3.31
CA ILE A 293 -1.45 -12.74 3.12
C ILE A 293 -1.15 -12.33 1.69
N ALA A 294 -1.73 -13.00 0.69
CA ALA A 294 -1.56 -12.63 -0.72
C ALA A 294 -2.04 -11.19 -0.98
N MET A 295 -3.18 -10.78 -0.44
CA MET A 295 -3.70 -9.42 -0.50
C MET A 295 -2.75 -8.41 0.16
N SER A 296 -2.23 -8.73 1.34
CA SER A 296 -1.31 -7.84 2.07
C SER A 296 0.00 -7.64 1.30
N ILE A 297 0.54 -8.72 0.70
CA ILE A 297 1.73 -8.66 -0.15
C ILE A 297 1.46 -7.86 -1.43
N ALA A 298 0.29 -8.05 -2.07
CA ALA A 298 -0.10 -7.27 -3.25
C ALA A 298 -0.15 -5.77 -2.92
N ARG A 299 -0.75 -5.38 -1.79
CA ARG A 299 -0.81 -3.99 -1.32
C ARG A 299 0.57 -3.38 -1.07
N LEU A 300 1.51 -4.15 -0.52
CA LEU A 300 2.89 -3.71 -0.33
C LEU A 300 3.59 -3.38 -1.67
N HIS A 301 3.17 -4.02 -2.76
CA HIS A 301 3.63 -3.76 -4.12
C HIS A 301 2.74 -2.76 -4.89
N GLY A 302 1.89 -1.99 -4.19
CA GLY A 302 0.99 -1.02 -4.81
C GLY A 302 -0.16 -1.65 -5.62
N GLY A 303 -0.51 -2.89 -5.33
CA GLY A 303 -1.49 -3.68 -6.06
C GLY A 303 -2.64 -4.21 -5.21
N THR A 304 -3.34 -5.19 -5.78
CA THR A 304 -4.51 -5.83 -5.15
C THR A 304 -4.64 -7.28 -5.60
N VAL A 305 -5.45 -8.06 -4.88
CA VAL A 305 -5.94 -9.38 -5.31
C VAL A 305 -7.45 -9.28 -5.52
N ALA A 306 -7.92 -9.69 -6.68
CA ALA A 306 -9.34 -9.81 -7.01
C ALA A 306 -9.71 -11.29 -7.18
N LEU A 307 -10.93 -11.64 -6.75
CA LEU A 307 -11.48 -12.98 -6.91
C LEU A 307 -12.74 -12.90 -7.77
N GLU A 308 -12.83 -13.76 -8.77
CA GLU A 308 -14.00 -13.84 -9.66
C GLU A 308 -14.34 -15.31 -9.93
N ASN A 309 -15.64 -15.63 -9.95
CA ASN A 309 -16.09 -16.95 -10.43
C ASN A 309 -15.94 -17.02 -11.94
N ARG A 310 -15.41 -18.13 -12.43
CA ARG A 310 -15.29 -18.40 -13.86
C ARG A 310 -16.65 -18.84 -14.45
N GLY A 311 -16.94 -18.43 -15.68
CA GLY A 311 -18.20 -18.77 -16.36
C GLY A 311 -18.40 -20.28 -16.60
N GLU A 312 -17.30 -21.02 -16.70
CA GLU A 312 -17.27 -22.48 -16.90
C GLU A 312 -17.16 -23.27 -15.59
N GLY A 313 -17.23 -22.59 -14.44
CA GLY A 313 -16.98 -23.12 -13.10
C GLY A 313 -15.55 -22.89 -12.63
N GLY A 314 -15.37 -22.83 -11.32
CA GLY A 314 -14.10 -22.53 -10.69
C GLY A 314 -13.94 -21.07 -10.24
N LEU A 315 -12.78 -20.77 -9.69
CA LEU A 315 -12.40 -19.45 -9.20
C LEU A 315 -11.17 -18.94 -9.96
N SER A 316 -11.15 -17.66 -10.26
CA SER A 316 -9.99 -16.92 -10.76
C SER A 316 -9.52 -15.95 -9.71
N ALA A 317 -8.29 -16.14 -9.20
CA ALA A 317 -7.62 -15.21 -8.31
C ALA A 317 -6.59 -14.40 -9.12
N THR A 318 -6.87 -13.11 -9.32
CA THR A 318 -6.03 -12.19 -10.09
C THR A 318 -5.24 -11.30 -9.15
N LEU A 319 -3.93 -11.46 -9.13
CA LEU A 319 -2.99 -10.56 -8.46
C LEU A 319 -2.55 -9.50 -9.47
N ARG A 320 -2.93 -8.25 -9.21
CA ARG A 320 -2.59 -7.10 -10.04
C ARG A 320 -1.66 -6.17 -9.28
N LEU A 321 -0.49 -5.90 -9.84
CA LEU A 321 0.47 -4.93 -9.31
C LEU A 321 0.55 -3.74 -10.26
N GLY A 322 0.50 -2.51 -9.70
CA GLY A 322 0.76 -1.28 -10.45
C GLY A 322 2.23 -1.07 -10.78
N GLU A 323 2.60 0.14 -11.23
CA GLU A 323 4.02 0.52 -11.31
C GLU A 323 4.66 0.21 -9.96
N GLY A 324 5.69 -0.63 -9.98
CA GLY A 324 6.35 -1.09 -8.77
C GLY A 324 6.81 0.07 -7.89
N PRO A 325 7.05 -0.16 -6.59
CA PRO A 325 7.57 0.87 -5.71
C PRO A 325 8.79 1.50 -6.38
N SER A 326 8.76 2.82 -6.58
CA SER A 326 9.90 3.57 -7.10
C SER A 326 11.12 3.24 -6.24
N ALA A 327 12.18 2.76 -6.90
CA ALA A 327 13.45 2.40 -6.27
C ALA A 327 14.09 3.60 -5.57
#